data_046039fafb15997fe420a4ea663d22ef
#
_entry.id   046039fafb15997fe420a4ea663d22ef
#
_cell.length_a   1.000
_cell.length_b   1.000
_cell.length_c   1.000
_cell.angle_alpha   90.00
_cell.angle_beta   90.00
_cell.angle_gamma   90.00
#
_symmetry.space_group_name_H-M   'P 1'
#
loop_
_entity.id
_entity.type
_entity.pdbx_description
1 polymer ?
#
loop_
_entity_poly.entity_id
_entity_poly.type
_entity_poly.pdbx_seq_one_letter_code
_entity_poly.pdbx_strand_id
1 'polypeptide(L)'
;MSHRFVILVSLVFAACATGTPTPSPPPLPSAAITLGAMSRTAVLPQTSAPAPTVSPLPTLTLTPSLVSEATPTPDPYAQFTIEHLAARTYGGGELKIVETLAVTETFTRELISYPSDGLTIYGFMNVPKGEGRFPVIIALHGYIDPNLYNTLDYTTHYADSLAAAGYLVLHPNLRGYAPSDSAPSGEPNLFRVGFAADVLNLVALVRQQGGQPGVLQTANPETLGLWGHSMGGGISIRVMALSPDVRAVVLYGSMSGDDQKNFDRIFRIFSNGTRGIEELSVPAEVLPRISPIFFLDRVTAAVSIHHGEADDGVPLEWSTDLCERLQALGKPVECFTYPDQPHTFRGEGDQLFKERAINFFDGVLK
;
A
#
# COMPACT_ATOMS: atom_id res chain seq x y z
N MET A 1 -12.24 60.91 -8.84
CA MET A 1 -12.83 60.40 -7.61
C MET A 1 -12.02 59.20 -7.17
N SER A 2 -11.20 59.39 -6.14
CA SER A 2 -10.20 58.41 -5.67
C SER A 2 -10.80 57.62 -4.50
N HIS A 3 -10.87 56.28 -4.61
CA HIS A 3 -11.25 55.41 -3.49
C HIS A 3 -10.00 54.77 -2.92
N ARG A 4 -9.63 55.19 -1.73
CA ARG A 4 -8.56 54.58 -0.91
C ARG A 4 -9.15 53.37 -0.19
N PHE A 5 -8.54 52.21 -0.43
CA PHE A 5 -8.76 51.02 0.40
C PHE A 5 -7.82 51.06 1.62
N VAL A 6 -8.42 51.01 2.80
CA VAL A 6 -7.72 50.91 4.09
C VAL A 6 -7.56 49.44 4.41
N ILE A 7 -6.31 48.95 4.52
CA ILE A 7 -5.98 47.61 4.98
C ILE A 7 -5.82 47.65 6.50
N LEU A 8 -6.71 46.95 7.21
CA LEU A 8 -6.64 46.78 8.66
C LEU A 8 -5.72 45.58 8.96
N VAL A 9 -4.56 45.84 9.56
CA VAL A 9 -3.63 44.83 10.04
C VAL A 9 -3.98 44.53 11.49
N SER A 10 -4.49 43.33 11.76
CA SER A 10 -4.73 42.83 13.12
C SER A 10 -3.47 42.15 13.65
N LEU A 11 -2.81 42.76 14.61
CA LEU A 11 -1.74 42.18 15.40
C LEU A 11 -2.34 41.23 16.44
N VAL A 12 -1.99 39.95 16.35
CA VAL A 12 -2.26 38.97 17.40
C VAL A 12 -1.01 38.83 18.26
N PHE A 13 -1.13 39.21 19.53
CA PHE A 13 -0.10 38.99 20.54
C PHE A 13 -0.08 37.53 20.96
N ALA A 14 1.06 36.84 20.76
CA ALA A 14 1.32 35.53 21.31
C ALA A 14 1.79 35.67 22.77
N ALA A 15 1.02 35.14 23.71
CA ALA A 15 1.40 35.00 25.11
C ALA A 15 2.28 33.75 25.27
N CYS A 16 3.53 33.92 25.68
CA CYS A 16 4.42 32.87 26.13
C CYS A 16 3.94 32.31 27.47
N ALA A 17 3.46 31.07 27.50
CA ALA A 17 3.27 30.29 28.72
C ALA A 17 4.52 29.42 28.96
N THR A 18 5.27 29.72 30.02
CA THR A 18 6.40 28.95 30.52
C THR A 18 5.84 27.71 31.27
N GLY A 19 5.84 26.55 30.64
CA GLY A 19 5.51 25.27 31.28
C GLY A 19 6.73 24.68 31.97
N THR A 20 6.62 24.44 33.28
CA THR A 20 7.60 23.71 34.09
C THR A 20 7.61 22.22 33.69
N PRO A 21 8.79 21.53 33.62
CA PRO A 21 8.84 20.12 33.27
C PRO A 21 8.32 19.24 34.42
N THR A 22 7.43 18.33 34.08
CA THR A 22 6.96 17.24 34.98
C THR A 22 8.04 16.17 35.12
N PRO A 23 8.30 15.64 36.35
CA PRO A 23 9.29 14.58 36.54
C PRO A 23 8.82 13.23 36.02
N SER A 24 9.75 12.46 35.42
CA SER A 24 9.54 11.11 34.95
C SER A 24 9.23 10.11 36.07
N PRO A 25 8.38 9.11 35.84
CA PRO A 25 8.10 8.06 36.86
C PRO A 25 9.29 7.12 37.01
N PRO A 26 9.47 6.51 38.21
CA PRO A 26 10.56 5.58 38.51
C PRO A 26 10.39 4.24 37.81
N PRO A 27 11.50 3.48 37.55
CA PRO A 27 11.42 2.18 36.91
C PRO A 27 10.82 1.10 37.82
N LEU A 28 10.03 0.19 37.23
CA LEU A 28 9.43 -0.97 37.89
C LEU A 28 10.51 -2.00 38.29
N PRO A 29 10.37 -2.72 39.42
CA PRO A 29 11.32 -3.72 39.85
C PRO A 29 11.26 -4.99 39.00
N SER A 30 12.45 -5.49 38.62
CA SER A 30 12.65 -6.76 37.92
C SER A 30 12.36 -7.93 38.88
N ALA A 31 11.38 -8.78 38.55
CA ALA A 31 11.11 -10.02 39.27
C ALA A 31 12.05 -11.13 38.78
N ALA A 32 12.95 -11.58 39.68
CA ALA A 32 13.78 -12.75 39.46
C ALA A 32 12.94 -14.03 39.60
N ILE A 33 12.91 -14.84 38.56
CA ILE A 33 12.29 -16.18 38.58
C ILE A 33 13.33 -17.18 39.10
N THR A 34 13.08 -17.72 40.32
CA THR A 34 13.89 -18.79 40.91
C THR A 34 13.41 -20.13 40.37
N LEU A 35 14.30 -20.85 39.69
CA LEU A 35 14.06 -22.24 39.25
C LEU A 35 14.13 -23.19 40.45
N GLY A 36 13.03 -23.75 40.87
CA GLY A 36 12.90 -24.81 41.86
C GLY A 36 13.34 -26.16 41.31
N ALA A 37 14.26 -26.82 42.02
CA ALA A 37 14.76 -28.14 41.70
C ALA A 37 13.69 -29.22 41.93
N MET A 38 13.47 -30.08 40.93
CA MET A 38 12.59 -31.25 41.05
C MET A 38 13.29 -32.42 41.70
N SER A 39 12.71 -32.86 42.82
CA SER A 39 13.13 -34.03 43.65
C SER A 39 12.89 -35.34 42.90
N ARG A 40 13.87 -36.25 42.92
CA ARG A 40 13.75 -37.62 42.42
C ARG A 40 12.92 -38.46 43.39
N THR A 41 11.85 -39.05 42.96
CA THR A 41 11.05 -40.06 43.71
C THR A 41 11.62 -41.46 43.45
N ALA A 42 11.86 -42.19 44.55
CA ALA A 42 12.39 -43.54 44.59
C ALA A 42 11.38 -44.59 44.09
N VAL A 43 11.85 -45.56 43.35
CA VAL A 43 11.07 -46.74 42.87
C VAL A 43 11.10 -47.81 43.99
N LEU A 44 9.91 -48.25 44.42
CA LEU A 44 9.69 -49.42 45.27
C LEU A 44 9.47 -50.66 44.40
N PRO A 45 9.89 -51.87 44.83
CA PRO A 45 9.77 -53.08 44.05
C PRO A 45 8.33 -53.62 44.12
N GLN A 46 7.80 -54.03 42.96
CA GLN A 46 6.48 -54.70 42.86
C GLN A 46 6.64 -56.18 43.08
N THR A 47 5.84 -56.70 43.99
CA THR A 47 5.58 -58.16 44.17
C THR A 47 4.55 -58.62 43.16
N SER A 48 4.87 -59.69 42.41
CA SER A 48 3.99 -60.34 41.44
C SER A 48 2.87 -61.12 42.08
N ALA A 49 1.63 -60.81 41.75
CA ALA A 49 0.46 -61.65 42.03
C ALA A 49 0.10 -62.48 40.76
N PRO A 50 -0.51 -63.69 40.91
CA PRO A 50 -0.82 -64.59 39.81
C PRO A 50 -1.98 -64.04 38.95
N ALA A 51 -1.87 -64.27 37.64
CA ALA A 51 -2.82 -63.82 36.65
C ALA A 51 -4.20 -64.48 36.74
N PRO A 52 -5.30 -63.75 36.61
CA PRO A 52 -6.63 -64.33 36.45
C PRO A 52 -6.85 -64.87 35.04
N THR A 53 -7.48 -66.03 34.93
CA THR A 53 -7.91 -66.67 33.68
C THR A 53 -8.95 -65.80 32.97
N VAL A 54 -8.63 -65.31 31.79
CA VAL A 54 -9.55 -64.45 31.03
C VAL A 54 -10.43 -65.30 30.13
N SER A 55 -11.75 -65.25 30.33
CA SER A 55 -12.78 -65.76 29.41
C SER A 55 -12.83 -64.92 28.13
N PRO A 56 -13.02 -65.50 26.92
CA PRO A 56 -13.06 -64.72 25.71
C PRO A 56 -14.24 -63.76 25.67
N LEU A 57 -13.92 -62.52 25.51
CA LEU A 57 -14.87 -61.40 25.35
C LEU A 57 -15.47 -61.48 23.91
N PRO A 58 -16.77 -61.24 23.72
CA PRO A 58 -17.39 -61.20 22.41
C PRO A 58 -16.76 -60.12 21.51
N THR A 59 -16.36 -60.50 20.31
CA THR A 59 -15.84 -59.60 19.30
C THR A 59 -16.91 -58.59 18.90
N LEU A 60 -16.79 -57.36 19.36
CA LEU A 60 -17.58 -56.23 18.85
C LEU A 60 -17.10 -55.89 17.45
N THR A 61 -17.91 -56.19 16.46
CA THR A 61 -17.71 -55.72 15.09
C THR A 61 -17.98 -54.23 15.08
N LEU A 62 -16.89 -53.43 15.02
CA LEU A 62 -17.00 -51.99 14.82
C LEU A 62 -17.45 -51.75 13.37
N THR A 63 -18.70 -51.36 13.21
CA THR A 63 -19.20 -50.80 11.95
C THR A 63 -18.47 -49.49 11.73
N PRO A 64 -17.79 -49.26 10.61
CA PRO A 64 -17.16 -47.96 10.35
C PRO A 64 -18.25 -46.90 10.30
N SER A 65 -18.29 -46.03 11.31
CA SER A 65 -19.12 -44.84 11.28
C SER A 65 -18.55 -43.93 10.17
N LEU A 66 -19.33 -43.73 9.11
CA LEU A 66 -19.02 -42.70 8.10
C LEU A 66 -19.00 -41.38 8.82
N VAL A 67 -17.80 -40.92 9.18
CA VAL A 67 -17.58 -39.52 9.58
C VAL A 67 -17.88 -38.73 8.32
N SER A 68 -19.04 -38.09 8.28
CA SER A 68 -19.34 -37.09 7.25
C SER A 68 -18.27 -36.00 7.39
N GLU A 69 -17.34 -35.93 6.43
CA GLU A 69 -16.46 -34.78 6.34
C GLU A 69 -17.34 -33.54 6.17
N ALA A 70 -17.41 -32.74 7.23
CA ALA A 70 -18.07 -31.45 7.16
C ALA A 70 -17.41 -30.65 6.04
N THR A 71 -18.17 -30.24 5.04
CA THR A 71 -17.70 -29.33 4.00
C THR A 71 -17.14 -28.10 4.68
N PRO A 72 -15.88 -27.72 4.49
CA PRO A 72 -15.30 -26.58 5.17
C PRO A 72 -16.12 -25.33 4.84
N THR A 73 -16.51 -24.59 5.86
CA THR A 73 -17.18 -23.30 5.67
C THR A 73 -16.24 -22.38 4.87
N PRO A 74 -16.70 -21.77 3.77
CA PRO A 74 -15.86 -20.90 2.98
C PRO A 74 -15.28 -19.77 3.85
N ASP A 75 -13.99 -19.52 3.74
CA ASP A 75 -13.33 -18.39 4.41
C ASP A 75 -13.81 -17.07 3.79
N PRO A 76 -14.54 -16.22 4.53
CA PRO A 76 -15.09 -14.97 3.99
C PRO A 76 -13.99 -13.95 3.60
N TYR A 77 -12.76 -14.13 4.09
CA TYR A 77 -11.65 -13.23 3.83
C TYR A 77 -10.70 -13.73 2.74
N ALA A 78 -10.89 -14.93 2.22
CA ALA A 78 -10.02 -15.55 1.23
C ALA A 78 -9.74 -14.64 0.02
N GLN A 79 -10.76 -13.96 -0.47
CA GLN A 79 -10.70 -13.06 -1.63
C GLN A 79 -9.79 -11.84 -1.44
N PHE A 80 -9.44 -11.47 -0.20
CA PHE A 80 -8.60 -10.31 0.11
C PHE A 80 -7.14 -10.69 0.37
N THR A 81 -6.81 -11.98 0.45
CA THR A 81 -5.46 -12.44 0.77
C THR A 81 -4.48 -12.17 -0.36
N ILE A 82 -3.21 -11.99 -0.02
CA ILE A 82 -2.14 -11.80 -1.02
C ILE A 82 -2.06 -12.99 -1.97
N GLU A 83 -2.21 -14.21 -1.49
CA GLU A 83 -2.19 -15.41 -2.32
C GLU A 83 -3.33 -15.44 -3.34
N HIS A 84 -4.55 -15.12 -2.92
CA HIS A 84 -5.71 -15.06 -3.82
C HIS A 84 -5.53 -13.97 -4.88
N LEU A 85 -5.14 -12.76 -4.44
CA LEU A 85 -4.94 -11.64 -5.36
C LEU A 85 -3.80 -11.88 -6.34
N ALA A 86 -2.73 -12.56 -5.91
CA ALA A 86 -1.62 -12.91 -6.79
C ALA A 86 -1.97 -14.00 -7.82
N ALA A 87 -2.92 -14.88 -7.49
CA ALA A 87 -3.40 -15.91 -8.41
C ALA A 87 -4.46 -15.41 -9.41
N ARG A 88 -4.98 -14.20 -9.19
CA ARG A 88 -6.03 -13.62 -10.01
C ARG A 88 -5.48 -13.13 -11.36
N THR A 89 -6.27 -13.23 -12.41
CA THR A 89 -5.99 -12.62 -13.71
C THR A 89 -6.49 -11.17 -13.71
N TYR A 90 -5.67 -10.26 -14.20
CA TYR A 90 -5.96 -8.83 -14.33
C TYR A 90 -5.97 -8.38 -15.79
N GLY A 91 -6.56 -7.20 -16.06
CA GLY A 91 -6.69 -6.62 -17.37
C GLY A 91 -8.05 -6.95 -17.99
N GLY A 92 -8.10 -6.84 -19.29
CA GLY A 92 -9.33 -6.98 -20.10
C GLY A 92 -9.91 -5.62 -20.52
N GLY A 93 -10.44 -5.58 -21.73
CA GLY A 93 -10.90 -4.34 -22.35
C GLY A 93 -9.76 -3.46 -22.85
N GLU A 94 -10.02 -2.16 -23.00
CA GLU A 94 -9.11 -1.21 -23.62
C GLU A 94 -9.01 0.07 -22.80
N LEU A 95 -7.82 0.66 -22.77
CA LEU A 95 -7.63 2.03 -22.32
C LEU A 95 -8.07 2.97 -23.44
N LYS A 96 -8.86 3.99 -23.08
CA LYS A 96 -9.44 4.95 -24.04
C LYS A 96 -9.02 6.37 -23.69
N ILE A 97 -8.77 7.18 -24.71
CA ILE A 97 -8.70 8.63 -24.57
C ILE A 97 -10.14 9.16 -24.61
N VAL A 98 -10.49 9.98 -23.62
CA VAL A 98 -11.80 10.65 -23.51
C VAL A 98 -11.73 12.04 -24.15
N GLU A 99 -10.70 12.81 -23.78
CA GLU A 99 -10.42 14.14 -24.32
C GLU A 99 -8.96 14.55 -24.06
N THR A 100 -8.48 15.50 -24.85
CA THR A 100 -7.16 16.13 -24.62
C THR A 100 -7.31 17.29 -23.65
N LEU A 101 -6.65 17.20 -22.49
CA LEU A 101 -6.71 18.22 -21.44
C LEU A 101 -5.69 19.34 -21.61
N ALA A 102 -4.50 19.02 -22.13
CA ALA A 102 -3.45 20.00 -22.35
C ALA A 102 -2.43 19.54 -23.38
N VAL A 103 -1.87 20.50 -24.12
CA VAL A 103 -0.71 20.29 -25.00
C VAL A 103 0.38 21.26 -24.55
N THR A 104 1.48 20.73 -24.00
CA THR A 104 2.63 21.50 -23.53
C THR A 104 3.79 21.39 -24.51
N GLU A 105 4.94 21.98 -24.20
CA GLU A 105 6.15 21.82 -24.99
C GLU A 105 6.75 20.41 -24.87
N THR A 106 6.58 19.74 -23.74
CA THR A 106 7.24 18.46 -23.41
C THR A 106 6.33 17.25 -23.49
N PHE A 107 5.01 17.39 -23.25
CA PHE A 107 4.07 16.29 -23.30
C PHE A 107 2.66 16.74 -23.73
N THR A 108 1.81 15.78 -24.05
CA THR A 108 0.35 15.95 -24.18
C THR A 108 -0.33 15.25 -23.02
N ARG A 109 -1.29 15.92 -22.36
CA ARG A 109 -2.12 15.34 -21.30
C ARG A 109 -3.47 14.95 -21.85
N GLU A 110 -3.82 13.69 -21.65
CA GLU A 110 -5.09 13.11 -22.04
C GLU A 110 -5.91 12.70 -20.82
N LEU A 111 -7.21 13.00 -20.78
CA LEU A 111 -8.16 12.32 -19.91
C LEU A 111 -8.36 10.92 -20.44
N ILE A 112 -8.20 9.93 -19.61
CA ILE A 112 -8.33 8.53 -19.99
C ILE A 112 -9.38 7.81 -19.17
N SER A 113 -9.87 6.68 -19.69
CA SER A 113 -10.67 5.72 -18.94
C SER A 113 -10.27 4.29 -19.28
N TYR A 114 -10.44 3.38 -18.33
CA TYR A 114 -10.19 1.96 -18.51
C TYR A 114 -11.09 1.11 -17.60
N PRO A 115 -11.39 -0.16 -17.99
CA PRO A 115 -12.20 -1.05 -17.18
C PRO A 115 -11.40 -1.65 -16.02
N SER A 116 -12.05 -1.79 -14.86
CA SER A 116 -11.51 -2.48 -13.68
C SER A 116 -12.64 -3.14 -12.90
N ASP A 117 -12.72 -4.47 -12.92
CA ASP A 117 -13.72 -5.28 -12.18
C ASP A 117 -15.17 -4.87 -12.44
N GLY A 118 -15.49 -4.57 -13.70
CA GLY A 118 -16.82 -4.11 -14.09
C GLY A 118 -17.08 -2.62 -13.87
N LEU A 119 -16.10 -1.90 -13.29
CA LEU A 119 -16.13 -0.45 -13.11
C LEU A 119 -15.40 0.25 -14.27
N THR A 120 -15.74 1.51 -14.51
CA THR A 120 -14.96 2.42 -15.35
C THR A 120 -14.11 3.32 -14.47
N ILE A 121 -12.80 3.17 -14.57
CA ILE A 121 -11.84 4.01 -13.86
C ILE A 121 -11.34 5.09 -14.80
N TYR A 122 -11.41 6.33 -14.34
CA TYR A 122 -10.87 7.49 -15.06
C TYR A 122 -9.50 7.87 -14.48
N GLY A 123 -8.82 8.73 -15.22
CA GLY A 123 -7.53 9.28 -14.82
C GLY A 123 -6.96 10.17 -15.92
N PHE A 124 -5.72 10.57 -15.78
CA PHE A 124 -5.03 11.24 -16.89
C PHE A 124 -3.77 10.46 -17.30
N MET A 125 -3.34 10.71 -18.52
CA MET A 125 -2.10 10.21 -19.08
C MET A 125 -1.29 11.38 -19.65
N ASN A 126 -0.03 11.52 -19.22
CA ASN A 126 0.92 12.43 -19.87
C ASN A 126 1.77 11.62 -20.85
N VAL A 127 1.66 11.91 -22.12
CA VAL A 127 2.45 11.28 -23.19
C VAL A 127 3.58 12.23 -23.57
N PRO A 128 4.86 11.88 -23.35
CA PRO A 128 5.99 12.71 -23.74
C PRO A 128 6.00 12.95 -25.25
N LYS A 129 6.50 14.12 -25.67
CA LYS A 129 6.82 14.39 -27.06
C LYS A 129 8.14 13.75 -27.45
N GLY A 130 8.21 13.23 -28.64
CA GLY A 130 9.40 12.55 -29.18
C GLY A 130 9.04 11.28 -29.91
N GLU A 131 10.07 10.60 -30.40
CA GLU A 131 9.93 9.33 -31.11
C GLU A 131 10.32 8.14 -30.21
N GLY A 132 9.76 6.99 -30.50
CA GLY A 132 10.07 5.74 -29.80
C GLY A 132 9.06 5.35 -28.73
N ARG A 133 9.48 4.44 -27.85
CA ARG A 133 8.67 3.96 -26.73
C ARG A 133 9.23 4.51 -25.44
N PHE A 134 8.34 5.01 -24.59
CA PHE A 134 8.69 5.60 -23.30
C PHE A 134 8.48 4.58 -22.17
N PRO A 135 9.40 4.52 -21.19
CA PRO A 135 9.13 3.82 -19.94
C PRO A 135 7.87 4.37 -19.30
N VAL A 136 7.10 3.49 -18.63
CA VAL A 136 5.81 3.84 -18.05
C VAL A 136 5.92 4.01 -16.54
N ILE A 137 5.33 5.08 -16.00
CA ILE A 137 5.15 5.25 -14.56
C ILE A 137 3.66 5.39 -14.26
N ILE A 138 3.14 4.56 -13.36
CA ILE A 138 1.81 4.75 -12.79
C ILE A 138 1.97 5.56 -11.50
N ALA A 139 1.44 6.78 -11.48
CA ALA A 139 1.51 7.72 -10.36
C ALA A 139 0.23 7.63 -9.52
N LEU A 140 0.36 7.34 -8.23
CA LEU A 140 -0.73 7.10 -7.31
C LEU A 140 -0.81 8.18 -6.23
N HIS A 141 -1.98 8.83 -6.14
CA HIS A 141 -2.24 9.91 -5.20
C HIS A 141 -2.43 9.44 -3.75
N GLY A 142 -2.19 10.33 -2.79
CA GLY A 142 -2.56 10.17 -1.39
C GLY A 142 -4.06 10.30 -1.16
N TYR A 143 -4.49 10.11 0.08
CA TYR A 143 -5.90 10.31 0.41
C TYR A 143 -6.29 11.78 0.27
N ILE A 144 -7.33 12.02 -0.49
CA ILE A 144 -8.10 13.27 -0.55
C ILE A 144 -9.56 12.86 -0.26
N ASP A 145 -10.34 13.72 0.37
CA ASP A 145 -11.77 13.44 0.51
C ASP A 145 -12.39 13.28 -0.90
N PRO A 146 -13.03 12.13 -1.20
CA PRO A 146 -13.61 11.89 -2.53
C PRO A 146 -14.56 12.98 -3.01
N ASN A 147 -15.23 13.70 -2.09
CA ASN A 147 -16.12 14.81 -2.45
C ASN A 147 -15.38 16.10 -2.84
N LEU A 148 -14.09 16.19 -2.53
CA LEU A 148 -13.23 17.34 -2.83
C LEU A 148 -12.21 17.04 -3.93
N TYR A 149 -12.06 15.77 -4.30
CA TYR A 149 -11.05 15.30 -5.23
C TYR A 149 -11.29 15.83 -6.66
N ASN A 150 -10.22 16.22 -7.32
CA ASN A 150 -10.16 16.49 -8.76
C ASN A 150 -9.03 15.69 -9.42
N THR A 151 -9.25 15.26 -10.64
CA THR A 151 -8.29 14.47 -11.43
C THR A 151 -6.92 15.17 -11.56
N LEU A 152 -6.90 16.51 -11.60
CA LEU A 152 -5.69 17.32 -11.76
C LEU A 152 -5.20 17.98 -10.46
N ASP A 153 -5.44 17.32 -9.32
CA ASP A 153 -4.94 17.79 -8.03
C ASP A 153 -3.41 17.65 -7.89
N TYR A 154 -2.89 17.75 -6.70
CA TYR A 154 -1.48 17.96 -6.38
C TYR A 154 -0.48 16.98 -7.02
N THR A 155 -0.87 15.74 -7.30
CA THR A 155 0.00 14.76 -7.98
C THR A 155 0.38 15.14 -9.40
N THR A 156 -0.39 16.04 -10.03
CA THR A 156 -0.10 16.57 -11.36
C THR A 156 1.31 17.17 -11.43
N HIS A 157 1.75 17.86 -10.37
CA HIS A 157 3.08 18.43 -10.26
C HIS A 157 4.23 17.40 -10.42
N TYR A 158 4.06 16.21 -9.83
CA TYR A 158 5.04 15.13 -9.94
C TYR A 158 4.94 14.42 -11.29
N ALA A 159 3.72 14.16 -11.75
CA ALA A 159 3.47 13.55 -13.04
C ALA A 159 4.03 14.39 -14.20
N ASP A 160 3.99 15.71 -14.10
CA ASP A 160 4.55 16.62 -15.10
C ASP A 160 6.08 16.57 -15.10
N SER A 161 6.69 16.53 -13.93
CA SER A 161 8.15 16.39 -13.81
C SER A 161 8.65 15.08 -14.42
N LEU A 162 7.95 13.98 -14.17
CA LEU A 162 8.25 12.68 -14.76
C LEU A 162 8.04 12.66 -16.29
N ALA A 163 6.95 13.27 -16.77
CA ALA A 163 6.68 13.34 -18.20
C ALA A 163 7.71 14.21 -18.94
N ALA A 164 8.14 15.34 -18.35
CA ALA A 164 9.21 16.17 -18.87
C ALA A 164 10.56 15.44 -18.89
N ALA A 165 10.77 14.48 -17.99
CA ALA A 165 11.93 13.59 -17.98
C ALA A 165 11.81 12.41 -18.96
N GLY A 166 10.73 12.32 -19.75
CA GLY A 166 10.57 11.34 -20.83
C GLY A 166 9.87 10.04 -20.40
N TYR A 167 9.07 10.06 -19.33
CA TYR A 167 8.22 8.94 -18.93
C TYR A 167 6.79 9.13 -19.44
N LEU A 168 6.17 8.09 -19.98
CA LEU A 168 4.74 8.05 -20.14
C LEU A 168 4.12 7.84 -18.74
N VAL A 169 3.36 8.83 -18.26
CA VAL A 169 2.79 8.80 -16.91
C VAL A 169 1.31 8.53 -16.98
N LEU A 170 0.85 7.49 -16.28
CA LEU A 170 -0.55 7.16 -16.08
C LEU A 170 -0.93 7.49 -14.63
N HIS A 171 -1.99 8.25 -14.43
CA HIS A 171 -2.48 8.62 -13.11
C HIS A 171 -3.95 8.21 -12.98
N PRO A 172 -4.26 7.04 -12.41
CA PRO A 172 -5.66 6.65 -12.16
C PRO A 172 -6.25 7.43 -10.98
N ASN A 173 -7.51 7.84 -11.12
CA ASN A 173 -8.27 8.43 -10.01
C ASN A 173 -8.59 7.41 -8.92
N LEU A 174 -8.58 6.11 -9.25
CA LEU A 174 -9.06 4.99 -8.45
C LEU A 174 -10.60 4.98 -8.29
N ARG A 175 -11.16 3.80 -7.92
CA ARG A 175 -12.61 3.66 -7.68
C ARG A 175 -13.09 4.56 -6.54
N GLY A 176 -14.26 5.18 -6.69
CA GLY A 176 -14.82 6.10 -5.70
C GLY A 176 -14.29 7.52 -5.78
N TYR A 177 -13.31 7.81 -6.65
CA TYR A 177 -12.81 9.16 -6.92
C TYR A 177 -13.32 9.65 -8.27
N ALA A 178 -14.20 10.65 -8.26
CA ALA A 178 -14.85 11.16 -9.48
C ALA A 178 -13.83 11.55 -10.58
N PRO A 179 -14.18 11.29 -11.87
CA PRO A 179 -15.39 10.69 -12.37
C PRO A 179 -15.40 9.16 -12.43
N SER A 180 -14.44 8.46 -11.76
CA SER A 180 -14.43 6.99 -11.69
C SER A 180 -15.69 6.46 -10.99
N ASP A 181 -16.12 5.27 -11.41
CA ASP A 181 -17.20 4.56 -10.75
C ASP A 181 -16.81 4.20 -9.29
N SER A 182 -17.81 4.13 -8.44
CA SER A 182 -17.67 3.59 -7.07
C SER A 182 -17.95 2.10 -7.05
N ALA A 183 -17.41 1.38 -6.06
CA ALA A 183 -17.84 0.02 -5.79
C ALA A 183 -19.37 -0.02 -5.59
N PRO A 184 -20.06 -1.11 -6.00
CA PRO A 184 -21.48 -1.25 -5.79
C PRO A 184 -21.87 -1.08 -4.31
N SER A 185 -23.06 -0.53 -4.06
CA SER A 185 -23.58 -0.40 -2.71
C SER A 185 -23.70 -1.78 -2.07
N GLY A 186 -23.15 -1.96 -0.88
CA GLY A 186 -23.09 -3.24 -0.18
C GLY A 186 -21.82 -4.06 -0.45
N GLU A 187 -20.91 -3.58 -1.32
CA GLU A 187 -19.58 -4.14 -1.52
C GLU A 187 -18.52 -3.12 -1.04
N PRO A 188 -18.27 -3.00 0.26
CA PRO A 188 -17.28 -2.07 0.77
C PRO A 188 -15.90 -2.42 0.22
N ASN A 189 -15.09 -1.40 -0.07
CA ASN A 189 -13.70 -1.58 -0.47
C ASN A 189 -12.83 -1.94 0.75
N LEU A 190 -13.13 -3.11 1.37
CA LEU A 190 -12.43 -3.59 2.54
C LEU A 190 -10.94 -3.75 2.25
N PHE A 191 -10.14 -3.44 3.23
CA PHE A 191 -8.67 -3.48 3.18
C PHE A 191 -8.09 -2.68 2.00
N ARG A 192 -8.89 -1.84 1.34
CA ARG A 192 -8.52 -1.05 0.15
C ARG A 192 -7.97 -1.90 -1.01
N VAL A 193 -8.35 -3.17 -1.03
CA VAL A 193 -7.93 -4.12 -2.06
C VAL A 193 -8.39 -3.70 -3.45
N GLY A 194 -9.58 -3.08 -3.55
CA GLY A 194 -10.09 -2.56 -4.81
C GLY A 194 -9.18 -1.51 -5.46
N PHE A 195 -8.51 -0.66 -4.69
CA PHE A 195 -7.54 0.29 -5.24
C PHE A 195 -6.34 -0.42 -5.88
N ALA A 196 -5.82 -1.47 -5.21
CA ALA A 196 -4.76 -2.27 -5.80
C ALA A 196 -5.23 -3.02 -7.06
N ALA A 197 -6.48 -3.48 -7.09
CA ALA A 197 -7.06 -4.11 -8.27
C ALA A 197 -7.17 -3.13 -9.46
N ASP A 198 -7.54 -1.86 -9.21
CA ASP A 198 -7.55 -0.82 -10.26
C ASP A 198 -6.17 -0.62 -10.87
N VAL A 199 -5.13 -0.58 -10.02
CA VAL A 199 -3.75 -0.43 -10.48
C VAL A 199 -3.26 -1.69 -11.20
N LEU A 200 -3.55 -2.89 -10.69
CA LEU A 200 -3.16 -4.16 -11.33
C LEU A 200 -3.83 -4.36 -12.69
N ASN A 201 -5.09 -3.95 -12.83
CA ASN A 201 -5.75 -3.94 -14.14
C ASN A 201 -5.07 -2.97 -15.11
N LEU A 202 -4.65 -1.79 -14.65
CA LEU A 202 -3.90 -0.84 -15.47
C LEU A 202 -2.49 -1.36 -15.83
N VAL A 203 -1.77 -1.99 -14.89
CA VAL A 203 -0.49 -2.69 -15.15
C VAL A 203 -0.68 -3.72 -16.26
N ALA A 204 -1.70 -4.56 -16.15
CA ALA A 204 -1.99 -5.59 -17.15
C ALA A 204 -2.32 -4.99 -18.53
N LEU A 205 -3.07 -3.88 -18.58
CA LEU A 205 -3.35 -3.17 -19.85
C LEU A 205 -2.07 -2.63 -20.48
N VAL A 206 -1.16 -2.04 -19.69
CA VAL A 206 0.14 -1.59 -20.20
C VAL A 206 0.95 -2.77 -20.76
N ARG A 207 0.98 -3.90 -20.05
CA ARG A 207 1.68 -5.12 -20.50
C ARG A 207 1.10 -5.69 -21.78
N GLN A 208 -0.21 -5.68 -21.94
CA GLN A 208 -0.92 -6.26 -23.07
C GLN A 208 -0.92 -5.36 -24.31
N GLN A 209 -1.08 -4.05 -24.13
CA GLN A 209 -1.31 -3.08 -25.21
C GLN A 209 -0.11 -2.16 -25.49
N GLY A 210 0.86 -2.08 -24.57
CA GLY A 210 2.06 -1.26 -24.74
C GLY A 210 2.83 -1.64 -25.99
N GLY A 211 3.15 -0.61 -26.81
CA GLY A 211 3.85 -0.79 -28.08
C GLY A 211 3.04 -1.41 -29.22
N GLN A 212 1.77 -1.75 -28.99
CA GLN A 212 0.83 -2.17 -30.03
C GLN A 212 0.09 -0.95 -30.61
N PRO A 213 -0.42 -1.03 -31.86
CA PRO A 213 -1.24 0.05 -32.40
C PRO A 213 -2.42 0.38 -31.46
N GLY A 214 -2.56 1.65 -31.08
CA GLY A 214 -3.62 2.13 -30.17
C GLY A 214 -3.11 3.20 -29.21
N VAL A 215 -3.85 3.45 -28.14
CA VAL A 215 -3.59 4.54 -27.17
C VAL A 215 -2.23 4.39 -26.49
N LEU A 216 -1.80 3.16 -26.20
CA LEU A 216 -0.54 2.84 -25.55
C LEU A 216 0.61 2.49 -26.53
N GLN A 217 0.52 2.88 -27.80
CA GLN A 217 1.52 2.52 -28.82
C GLN A 217 2.93 3.04 -28.48
N THR A 218 3.05 4.15 -27.77
CA THR A 218 4.33 4.70 -27.32
C THR A 218 4.77 4.24 -25.94
N ALA A 219 3.97 3.41 -25.26
CA ALA A 219 4.35 2.82 -23.99
C ALA A 219 5.30 1.64 -24.18
N ASN A 220 6.37 1.58 -23.37
CA ASN A 220 7.22 0.39 -23.28
C ASN A 220 6.67 -0.57 -22.24
N PRO A 221 6.10 -1.72 -22.63
CA PRO A 221 5.47 -2.65 -21.68
C PRO A 221 6.46 -3.34 -20.74
N GLU A 222 7.78 -3.34 -21.06
CA GLU A 222 8.79 -4.03 -20.26
C GLU A 222 9.40 -3.15 -19.15
N THR A 223 9.19 -1.83 -19.21
CA THR A 223 9.77 -0.86 -18.28
C THR A 223 8.68 -0.07 -17.58
N LEU A 224 8.06 -0.72 -16.57
CA LEU A 224 6.95 -0.17 -15.80
C LEU A 224 7.38 0.08 -14.35
N GLY A 225 7.15 1.31 -13.88
CA GLY A 225 7.36 1.73 -12.51
C GLY A 225 6.09 2.25 -11.84
N LEU A 226 6.14 2.32 -10.51
CA LEU A 226 5.12 2.97 -9.68
C LEU A 226 5.73 4.15 -8.95
N TRP A 227 4.99 5.23 -8.84
CA TRP A 227 5.25 6.34 -7.93
C TRP A 227 4.04 6.49 -7.01
N GLY A 228 4.21 6.43 -5.70
CA GLY A 228 3.09 6.49 -4.78
C GLY A 228 3.34 7.37 -3.57
N HIS A 229 2.44 8.33 -3.32
CA HIS A 229 2.46 9.19 -2.14
C HIS A 229 1.44 8.72 -1.10
N SER A 230 1.82 8.64 0.16
CA SER A 230 0.91 8.40 1.28
C SER A 230 0.06 7.12 1.07
N MET A 231 -1.26 7.23 0.91
CA MET A 231 -2.16 6.13 0.53
C MET A 231 -1.69 5.45 -0.76
N GLY A 232 -1.29 6.22 -1.77
CA GLY A 232 -0.76 5.68 -3.04
C GLY A 232 0.52 4.87 -2.84
N GLY A 233 1.34 5.23 -1.87
CA GLY A 233 2.51 4.45 -1.47
C GLY A 233 2.12 3.09 -0.88
N GLY A 234 1.14 3.05 0.04
CA GLY A 234 0.61 1.79 0.58
C GLY A 234 0.00 0.88 -0.50
N ILE A 235 -0.70 1.48 -1.49
CA ILE A 235 -1.19 0.76 -2.67
C ILE A 235 -0.01 0.20 -3.48
N SER A 236 1.05 1.00 -3.71
CA SER A 236 2.25 0.57 -4.44
C SER A 236 2.95 -0.61 -3.76
N ILE A 237 3.04 -0.62 -2.43
CA ILE A 237 3.62 -1.75 -1.66
C ILE A 237 2.82 -3.03 -1.92
N ARG A 238 1.49 -2.96 -1.93
CA ARG A 238 0.64 -4.11 -2.24
C ARG A 238 0.81 -4.57 -3.68
N VAL A 239 0.81 -3.65 -4.64
CA VAL A 239 0.94 -3.97 -6.07
C VAL A 239 2.29 -4.62 -6.37
N MET A 240 3.42 -4.11 -5.83
CA MET A 240 4.73 -4.72 -6.05
C MET A 240 4.89 -6.12 -5.43
N ALA A 241 4.12 -6.43 -4.37
CA ALA A 241 4.07 -7.78 -3.80
C ALA A 241 3.18 -8.75 -4.61
N LEU A 242 2.29 -8.22 -5.45
CA LEU A 242 1.35 -9.00 -6.25
C LEU A 242 1.81 -9.19 -7.70
N SER A 243 2.54 -8.23 -8.28
CA SER A 243 2.90 -8.24 -9.71
C SER A 243 4.41 -8.13 -9.91
N PRO A 244 5.04 -9.12 -10.57
CA PRO A 244 6.45 -9.06 -10.98
C PRO A 244 6.69 -8.15 -12.20
N ASP A 245 5.62 -7.66 -12.84
CA ASP A 245 5.71 -6.74 -14.00
C ASP A 245 6.19 -5.34 -13.61
N VAL A 246 6.07 -4.99 -12.32
CA VAL A 246 6.59 -3.73 -11.78
C VAL A 246 8.10 -3.87 -11.56
N ARG A 247 8.90 -2.99 -12.18
CA ARG A 247 10.37 -3.02 -12.15
C ARG A 247 10.97 -2.02 -11.16
N ALA A 248 10.31 -0.90 -10.93
CA ALA A 248 10.77 0.19 -10.08
C ALA A 248 9.63 0.79 -9.28
N VAL A 249 9.87 1.11 -8.01
CA VAL A 249 8.84 1.71 -7.13
C VAL A 249 9.45 2.85 -6.33
N VAL A 250 8.89 4.05 -6.46
CA VAL A 250 9.16 5.19 -5.57
C VAL A 250 8.04 5.31 -4.56
N LEU A 251 8.40 5.25 -3.29
CA LEU A 251 7.50 5.41 -2.14
C LEU A 251 7.78 6.75 -1.44
N TYR A 252 6.79 7.60 -1.37
CA TYR A 252 6.90 8.96 -0.82
C TYR A 252 5.94 9.14 0.36
N GLY A 253 6.47 9.35 1.57
CA GLY A 253 5.66 9.46 2.79
C GLY A 253 4.62 8.35 2.92
N SER A 254 5.02 7.11 2.56
CA SER A 254 4.12 6.01 2.28
C SER A 254 3.43 5.47 3.53
N MET A 255 2.13 5.15 3.42
CA MET A 255 1.44 4.30 4.38
C MET A 255 2.18 2.96 4.51
N SER A 256 1.95 2.25 5.61
CA SER A 256 2.61 0.99 5.92
C SER A 256 2.22 -0.15 4.95
N GLY A 257 3.10 -1.14 4.79
CA GLY A 257 2.73 -2.44 4.24
C GLY A 257 1.97 -3.34 5.24
N ASP A 258 1.80 -2.90 6.49
CA ASP A 258 1.06 -3.58 7.55
C ASP A 258 -0.32 -2.93 7.71
N ASP A 259 -1.36 -3.67 7.34
CA ASP A 259 -2.74 -3.15 7.37
C ASP A 259 -3.25 -2.92 8.80
N GLN A 260 -2.77 -3.66 9.79
CA GLN A 260 -3.10 -3.39 11.19
C GLN A 260 -2.67 -1.98 11.59
N LYS A 261 -1.43 -1.58 11.25
CA LYS A 261 -0.90 -0.24 11.51
C LYS A 261 -1.70 0.83 10.74
N ASN A 262 -2.02 0.55 9.48
CA ASN A 262 -2.78 1.47 8.63
C ASN A 262 -4.17 1.76 9.19
N PHE A 263 -4.95 0.70 9.50
CA PHE A 263 -6.33 0.86 9.95
C PHE A 263 -6.41 1.41 11.37
N ASP A 264 -5.46 1.07 12.25
CA ASP A 264 -5.36 1.70 13.57
C ASP A 264 -5.15 3.21 13.46
N ARG A 265 -4.25 3.66 12.56
CA ARG A 265 -4.02 5.09 12.34
C ARG A 265 -5.20 5.77 11.66
N ILE A 266 -5.84 5.12 10.69
CA ILE A 266 -7.06 5.64 10.05
C ILE A 266 -8.15 5.82 11.10
N PHE A 267 -8.37 4.81 11.94
CA PHE A 267 -9.38 4.86 12.99
C PHE A 267 -9.11 5.96 14.00
N ARG A 268 -7.91 5.98 14.59
CA ARG A 268 -7.59 6.87 15.72
C ARG A 268 -7.27 8.31 15.29
N ILE A 269 -6.52 8.47 14.20
CA ILE A 269 -5.93 9.78 13.83
C ILE A 269 -6.68 10.43 12.68
N PHE A 270 -6.87 9.72 11.56
CA PHE A 270 -7.41 10.34 10.35
C PHE A 270 -8.93 10.45 10.33
N SER A 271 -9.65 9.64 11.10
CA SER A 271 -11.11 9.61 11.06
C SER A 271 -11.80 9.81 12.40
N ASN A 272 -11.04 9.96 13.47
CA ASN A 272 -11.58 10.09 14.84
C ASN A 272 -12.65 9.01 15.15
N GLY A 273 -12.33 7.74 14.84
CA GLY A 273 -13.17 6.59 15.14
C GLY A 273 -14.27 6.27 14.12
N THR A 274 -14.34 6.99 12.98
CA THR A 274 -15.44 6.80 12.02
C THR A 274 -15.12 5.83 10.87
N ARG A 275 -13.86 5.48 10.63
CA ARG A 275 -13.41 4.59 9.55
C ARG A 275 -12.36 3.60 10.06
N GLY A 276 -12.26 2.43 9.43
CA GLY A 276 -11.26 1.41 9.75
C GLY A 276 -11.71 0.39 10.80
N ILE A 277 -12.89 0.56 11.41
CA ILE A 277 -13.36 -0.35 12.46
C ILE A 277 -13.72 -1.73 11.91
N GLU A 278 -14.22 -1.82 10.69
CA GLU A 278 -14.57 -3.10 10.07
C GLU A 278 -13.32 -3.95 9.85
N GLU A 279 -12.26 -3.34 9.33
CA GLU A 279 -10.97 -4.00 9.10
C GLU A 279 -10.25 -4.37 10.41
N LEU A 280 -10.41 -3.56 11.46
CA LEU A 280 -9.82 -3.86 12.77
C LEU A 280 -10.62 -4.92 13.56
N SER A 281 -11.87 -5.19 13.16
CA SER A 281 -12.77 -6.14 13.86
C SER A 281 -12.63 -7.57 13.32
N VAL A 282 -11.78 -7.81 12.33
CA VAL A 282 -11.57 -9.17 11.80
C VAL A 282 -10.74 -10.02 12.79
N PRO A 283 -10.82 -11.37 12.69
CA PRO A 283 -9.94 -12.25 13.46
C PRO A 283 -8.45 -11.92 13.26
N ALA A 284 -7.64 -12.06 14.31
CA ALA A 284 -6.24 -11.63 14.33
C ALA A 284 -5.38 -12.30 13.25
N GLU A 285 -5.75 -13.51 12.82
CA GLU A 285 -5.07 -14.25 11.74
C GLU A 285 -5.37 -13.74 10.33
N VAL A 286 -6.36 -12.87 10.16
CA VAL A 286 -6.78 -12.36 8.83
C VAL A 286 -5.81 -11.31 8.31
N LEU A 287 -5.51 -10.28 9.11
CA LEU A 287 -4.67 -9.16 8.66
C LEU A 287 -3.26 -9.58 8.21
N PRO A 288 -2.56 -10.53 8.87
CA PRO A 288 -1.28 -11.03 8.35
C PRO A 288 -1.34 -11.64 6.94
N ARG A 289 -2.46 -12.26 6.57
CA ARG A 289 -2.66 -12.86 5.24
C ARG A 289 -2.98 -11.82 4.15
N ILE A 290 -3.42 -10.64 4.56
CA ILE A 290 -3.81 -9.54 3.68
C ILE A 290 -2.69 -8.51 3.56
N SER A 291 -1.90 -8.29 4.60
CA SER A 291 -0.89 -7.25 4.70
C SER A 291 0.36 -7.56 3.87
N PRO A 292 0.72 -6.74 2.86
CA PRO A 292 1.86 -7.02 1.99
C PRO A 292 3.21 -7.04 2.70
N ILE A 293 3.34 -6.48 3.90
CA ILE A 293 4.58 -6.50 4.70
C ILE A 293 5.07 -7.92 5.01
N PHE A 294 4.18 -8.92 5.05
CA PHE A 294 4.51 -10.31 5.31
C PHE A 294 4.86 -11.11 4.05
N PHE A 295 4.84 -10.45 2.87
CA PHE A 295 5.06 -11.05 1.55
C PHE A 295 6.13 -10.30 0.74
N LEU A 296 7.05 -9.62 1.41
CA LEU A 296 8.12 -8.84 0.76
C LEU A 296 9.14 -9.72 0.01
N ASP A 297 9.21 -11.01 0.32
CA ASP A 297 9.98 -12.01 -0.44
C ASP A 297 9.53 -12.08 -1.91
N ARG A 298 8.25 -11.80 -2.20
CA ARG A 298 7.67 -11.76 -3.55
C ARG A 298 8.10 -10.54 -4.37
N VAL A 299 8.59 -9.48 -3.74
CA VAL A 299 8.98 -8.23 -4.41
C VAL A 299 10.19 -8.48 -5.31
N THR A 300 10.06 -8.14 -6.60
CA THR A 300 11.14 -8.20 -7.61
C THR A 300 11.61 -6.82 -8.05
N ALA A 301 10.82 -5.78 -7.77
CA ALA A 301 11.11 -4.40 -8.12
C ALA A 301 12.29 -3.85 -7.32
N ALA A 302 13.05 -2.93 -7.92
CA ALA A 302 13.87 -2.00 -7.16
C ALA A 302 12.98 -0.96 -6.46
N VAL A 303 13.34 -0.56 -5.25
CA VAL A 303 12.51 0.35 -4.43
C VAL A 303 13.32 1.55 -3.95
N SER A 304 12.79 2.76 -4.11
CA SER A 304 13.34 3.99 -3.54
C SER A 304 12.34 4.58 -2.55
N ILE A 305 12.75 4.71 -1.28
CA ILE A 305 11.88 5.14 -0.18
C ILE A 305 12.28 6.54 0.26
N HIS A 306 11.31 7.46 0.31
CA HIS A 306 11.51 8.86 0.67
C HIS A 306 10.54 9.28 1.77
N HIS A 307 11.05 9.84 2.90
CA HIS A 307 10.21 10.25 4.01
C HIS A 307 10.72 11.53 4.68
N GLY A 308 9.80 12.44 4.99
CA GLY A 308 10.09 13.66 5.72
C GLY A 308 10.22 13.41 7.22
N GLU A 309 11.24 13.98 7.86
CA GLU A 309 11.45 13.81 9.30
C GLU A 309 10.43 14.58 10.15
N ALA A 310 9.77 15.59 9.56
CA ALA A 310 8.68 16.34 10.17
C ALA A 310 7.29 15.90 9.66
N ASP A 311 7.16 14.67 9.18
CA ASP A 311 5.89 14.10 8.76
C ASP A 311 5.01 13.77 9.98
N ASP A 312 3.95 14.56 10.19
CA ASP A 312 2.96 14.36 11.25
C ASP A 312 1.78 13.46 10.81
N GLY A 313 1.64 13.24 9.51
CA GLY A 313 0.63 12.39 8.91
C GLY A 313 0.97 10.90 8.99
N VAL A 314 2.15 10.51 8.51
CA VAL A 314 2.61 9.12 8.47
C VAL A 314 3.90 8.96 9.28
N PRO A 315 3.98 8.00 10.22
CA PRO A 315 5.17 7.79 11.03
C PRO A 315 6.40 7.42 10.20
N LEU A 316 7.53 8.11 10.39
CA LEU A 316 8.81 7.84 9.73
C LEU A 316 9.27 6.40 9.91
N GLU A 317 9.03 5.82 11.09
CA GLU A 317 9.40 4.45 11.42
C GLU A 317 8.75 3.38 10.51
N TRP A 318 7.65 3.70 9.81
CA TRP A 318 7.06 2.78 8.85
C TRP A 318 7.91 2.64 7.59
N SER A 319 8.51 3.73 7.14
CA SER A 319 9.46 3.71 6.02
C SER A 319 10.79 3.07 6.41
N THR A 320 11.26 3.32 7.63
CA THR A 320 12.49 2.70 8.17
C THR A 320 12.33 1.18 8.31
N ASP A 321 11.23 0.70 8.91
CA ASP A 321 10.92 -0.74 9.04
C ASP A 321 10.84 -1.44 7.66
N LEU A 322 10.18 -0.80 6.69
CA LEU A 322 10.10 -1.34 5.33
C LEU A 322 11.48 -1.42 4.66
N CYS A 323 12.30 -0.37 4.80
CA CYS A 323 13.66 -0.32 4.29
C CYS A 323 14.52 -1.47 4.85
N GLU A 324 14.55 -1.61 6.17
CA GLU A 324 15.31 -2.65 6.87
C GLU A 324 14.87 -4.06 6.45
N ARG A 325 13.56 -4.31 6.31
CA ARG A 325 13.04 -5.61 5.87
C ARG A 325 13.42 -5.93 4.42
N LEU A 326 13.35 -4.95 3.51
CA LEU A 326 13.75 -5.15 2.11
C LEU A 326 15.26 -5.40 2.02
N GLN A 327 16.09 -4.68 2.79
CA GLN A 327 17.53 -4.91 2.89
C GLN A 327 17.86 -6.30 3.43
N ALA A 328 17.18 -6.72 4.51
CA ALA A 328 17.36 -8.05 5.11
C ALA A 328 17.02 -9.19 4.14
N LEU A 329 16.08 -8.96 3.21
CA LEU A 329 15.72 -9.89 2.14
C LEU A 329 16.62 -9.76 0.89
N GLY A 330 17.66 -8.91 0.93
CA GLY A 330 18.56 -8.67 -0.21
C GLY A 330 17.89 -8.03 -1.42
N LYS A 331 16.77 -7.31 -1.21
CA LYS A 331 16.09 -6.61 -2.31
C LYS A 331 16.80 -5.31 -2.64
N PRO A 332 16.86 -4.91 -3.92
CA PRO A 332 17.45 -3.63 -4.30
C PRO A 332 16.60 -2.48 -3.75
N VAL A 333 17.11 -1.81 -2.72
CA VAL A 333 16.40 -0.72 -2.04
C VAL A 333 17.37 0.40 -1.66
N GLU A 334 16.93 1.64 -1.87
CA GLU A 334 17.56 2.85 -1.34
C GLU A 334 16.54 3.64 -0.51
N CYS A 335 17.03 4.32 0.54
CA CYS A 335 16.16 4.97 1.51
C CYS A 335 16.71 6.34 1.87
N PHE A 336 15.84 7.34 1.84
CA PHE A 336 16.19 8.73 2.09
C PHE A 336 15.24 9.34 3.11
N THR A 337 15.79 10.00 4.11
CA THR A 337 15.04 10.92 4.96
C THR A 337 15.35 12.36 4.57
N TYR A 338 14.43 13.25 4.88
CA TYR A 338 14.52 14.67 4.52
C TYR A 338 14.30 15.49 5.79
N PRO A 339 15.35 16.10 6.35
CA PRO A 339 15.24 16.96 7.52
C PRO A 339 14.21 18.06 7.30
N ASP A 340 13.43 18.34 8.34
CA ASP A 340 12.41 19.40 8.38
C ASP A 340 11.31 19.32 7.30
N GLN A 341 11.26 18.26 6.47
CA GLN A 341 10.21 18.11 5.47
C GLN A 341 8.96 17.47 6.06
N PRO A 342 7.79 18.09 5.83
CA PRO A 342 6.49 17.56 6.24
C PRO A 342 6.03 16.42 5.31
N HIS A 343 4.83 15.90 5.53
CA HIS A 343 4.20 14.84 4.72
C HIS A 343 4.18 15.13 3.21
N THR A 344 3.95 16.37 2.81
CA THR A 344 4.12 16.85 1.43
C THR A 344 5.29 17.83 1.40
N PHE A 345 6.37 17.46 0.71
CA PHE A 345 7.62 18.22 0.69
C PHE A 345 7.46 19.60 0.07
N ARG A 346 8.37 20.52 0.45
CA ARG A 346 8.33 21.90 0.01
C ARG A 346 9.73 22.39 -0.36
N GLY A 347 9.77 23.39 -1.24
CA GLY A 347 11.01 24.10 -1.60
C GLY A 347 12.13 23.18 -2.07
N GLU A 348 13.31 23.32 -1.50
CA GLU A 348 14.51 22.55 -1.87
C GLU A 348 14.34 21.03 -1.60
N GLY A 349 13.61 20.64 -0.54
CA GLY A 349 13.33 19.23 -0.25
C GLY A 349 12.48 18.56 -1.33
N ASP A 350 11.48 19.27 -1.87
CA ASP A 350 10.67 18.79 -2.99
C ASP A 350 11.48 18.68 -4.28
N GLN A 351 12.36 19.66 -4.54
CA GLN A 351 13.24 19.60 -5.71
C GLN A 351 14.21 18.42 -5.64
N LEU A 352 14.88 18.26 -4.51
CA LEU A 352 15.80 17.14 -4.27
C LEU A 352 15.11 15.79 -4.37
N PHE A 353 13.88 15.68 -3.85
CA PHE A 353 13.07 14.48 -3.98
C PHE A 353 12.78 14.15 -5.45
N LYS A 354 12.33 15.12 -6.25
CA LYS A 354 12.05 14.91 -7.68
C LYS A 354 13.30 14.46 -8.45
N GLU A 355 14.43 15.10 -8.17
CA GLU A 355 15.72 14.73 -8.79
C GLU A 355 16.11 13.28 -8.45
N ARG A 356 16.02 12.90 -7.18
CA ARG A 356 16.31 11.52 -6.74
C ARG A 356 15.37 10.50 -7.36
N ALA A 357 14.06 10.80 -7.39
CA ALA A 357 13.06 9.91 -7.98
C ALA A 357 13.29 9.70 -9.47
N ILE A 358 13.61 10.77 -10.22
CA ILE A 358 13.94 10.67 -11.65
C ILE A 358 15.22 9.88 -11.86
N ASN A 359 16.30 10.18 -11.12
CA ASN A 359 17.57 9.47 -11.22
C ASN A 359 17.41 7.97 -10.90
N PHE A 360 16.61 7.61 -9.90
CA PHE A 360 16.31 6.24 -9.58
C PHE A 360 15.58 5.53 -10.73
N PHE A 361 14.53 6.14 -11.28
CA PHE A 361 13.83 5.56 -12.41
C PHE A 361 14.71 5.47 -13.65
N ASP A 362 15.56 6.46 -13.92
CA ASP A 362 16.50 6.44 -15.05
C ASP A 362 17.48 5.26 -14.93
N GLY A 363 17.97 4.98 -13.73
CA GLY A 363 18.89 3.86 -13.49
C GLY A 363 18.26 2.47 -13.60
N VAL A 364 16.93 2.35 -13.49
CA VAL A 364 16.23 1.05 -13.50
C VAL A 364 15.43 0.84 -14.78
N LEU A 365 14.83 1.89 -15.36
CA LEU A 365 13.87 1.77 -16.47
C LEU A 365 14.40 2.22 -17.82
N LYS A 366 15.53 2.96 -17.88
CA LYS A 366 16.21 3.38 -19.09
C LYS A 366 17.54 2.65 -19.24
#